data_aaf63f2af1a429d8679c15be6cc4a84d
#
_entry.id   aaf63f2af1a429d8679c15be6cc4a84d
#
_cell.length_a   1.000
_cell.length_b   1.000
_cell.length_c   1.000
_cell.angle_alpha   90.00
_cell.angle_beta   90.00
_cell.angle_gamma   90.00
#
_symmetry.space_group_name_H-M   'P 1'
#
loop_
_entity.id
_entity.type
_entity.pdbx_description
1 polymer ?
#
loop_
_entity_poly.entity_id
_entity_poly.type
_entity_poly.pdbx_seq_one_letter_code
_entity_poly.pdbx_strand_id
1 'polypeptide(L)'
;AKESFGKESILYADVILAEAMSGSSRVSSKTRFAKAAYEIYSKQSGPESVGATLASFQLGKFKMAQGKYKSSIPYFLQATKNSNVANYAHAFLAQAYDRTNQRDKATEHVLIVAKQSDITQDQDYLPLFVRSPDYPLTAQRKGIEGYAVVELTVSKEGLVLNPIVIEEKPKGKKFGKAALKGASSLRYVPRFEDGEPVEVPGVLYKFNFKMAR
;
A
#
# COMPACT_ATOMS: atom_id res chain seq x y z
N ALA A 1 24.20 -9.28 21.33
CA ALA A 1 22.89 -8.89 21.87
C ALA A 1 22.20 -10.03 22.66
N LYS A 2 22.21 -11.28 22.17
CA LYS A 2 21.59 -12.43 22.88
C LYS A 2 22.21 -12.72 24.24
N GLU A 3 23.52 -12.56 24.34
CA GLU A 3 24.29 -12.87 25.56
C GLU A 3 24.32 -11.70 26.56
N SER A 4 24.20 -10.45 26.05
CA SER A 4 24.32 -9.25 26.88
C SER A 4 23.00 -8.80 27.52
N PHE A 5 21.83 -9.08 26.94
CA PHE A 5 20.57 -8.49 27.41
C PHE A 5 19.50 -9.50 27.83
N GLY A 6 19.75 -10.80 27.65
CA GLY A 6 18.72 -11.84 27.81
C GLY A 6 17.70 -11.87 26.64
N LYS A 7 17.29 -13.07 26.26
CA LYS A 7 16.46 -13.29 25.04
C LYS A 7 15.01 -12.79 25.15
N GLU A 8 14.56 -12.39 26.31
CA GLU A 8 13.20 -11.91 26.57
C GLU A 8 13.16 -10.42 26.95
N SER A 9 14.29 -9.69 26.85
CA SER A 9 14.34 -8.28 27.23
C SER A 9 13.80 -7.37 26.11
N ILE A 10 13.28 -6.21 26.49
CA ILE A 10 12.85 -5.15 25.52
C ILE A 10 14.03 -4.73 24.64
N LEU A 11 15.23 -4.55 25.21
CA LEU A 11 16.43 -4.21 24.45
C LEU A 11 16.78 -5.25 23.39
N TYR A 12 16.57 -6.54 23.68
CA TYR A 12 16.74 -7.57 22.66
C TYR A 12 15.66 -7.46 21.57
N ALA A 13 14.41 -7.17 21.93
CA ALA A 13 13.33 -6.95 20.98
C ALA A 13 13.61 -5.75 20.06
N ASP A 14 14.17 -4.65 20.60
CA ASP A 14 14.57 -3.47 19.82
C ASP A 14 15.61 -3.84 18.75
N VAL A 15 16.66 -4.59 19.15
CA VAL A 15 17.73 -5.01 18.23
C VAL A 15 17.20 -5.91 17.12
N ILE A 16 16.39 -6.93 17.44
CA ILE A 16 15.87 -7.84 16.41
C ILE A 16 14.80 -7.19 15.53
N LEU A 17 14.04 -6.21 16.03
CA LEU A 17 13.12 -5.44 15.22
C LEU A 17 13.88 -4.52 14.24
N ALA A 18 14.94 -3.85 14.72
CA ALA A 18 15.82 -3.06 13.86
C ALA A 18 16.46 -3.93 12.75
N GLU A 19 16.93 -5.15 13.09
CA GLU A 19 17.45 -6.10 12.12
C GLU A 19 16.38 -6.54 11.10
N ALA A 20 15.14 -6.74 11.53
CA ALA A 20 14.03 -7.03 10.63
C ALA A 20 13.75 -5.88 9.66
N MET A 21 14.00 -4.65 10.05
CA MET A 21 13.79 -3.44 9.22
C MET A 21 14.99 -3.15 8.31
N SER A 22 16.19 -3.67 8.63
CA SER A 22 17.40 -3.46 7.83
C SER A 22 17.31 -4.08 6.44
N GLY A 23 18.14 -3.58 5.48
CA GLY A 23 18.18 -4.08 4.11
C GLY A 23 18.79 -5.48 3.94
N SER A 24 19.58 -5.96 4.92
CA SER A 24 20.57 -7.02 4.76
C SER A 24 20.03 -8.45 4.80
N SER A 25 18.88 -8.71 5.40
CA SER A 25 18.39 -10.08 5.67
C SER A 25 17.30 -10.55 4.69
N ARG A 26 17.19 -11.88 4.50
CA ARG A 26 16.09 -12.49 3.72
C ARG A 26 14.73 -12.22 4.36
N VAL A 27 13.67 -12.10 3.57
CA VAL A 27 12.28 -11.84 4.05
C VAL A 27 11.82 -12.85 5.10
N SER A 28 12.21 -14.13 4.99
CA SER A 28 11.88 -15.16 5.98
C SER A 28 12.53 -14.90 7.34
N SER A 29 13.80 -14.47 7.37
CA SER A 29 14.51 -14.10 8.60
C SER A 29 13.90 -12.84 9.21
N LYS A 30 13.60 -11.83 8.41
CA LYS A 30 12.93 -10.59 8.83
C LYS A 30 11.58 -10.87 9.48
N THR A 31 10.76 -11.73 8.86
CA THR A 31 9.46 -12.12 9.42
C THR A 31 9.62 -12.80 10.78
N ARG A 32 10.63 -13.68 10.94
CA ARG A 32 10.91 -14.37 12.21
C ARG A 32 11.34 -13.38 13.30
N PHE A 33 12.23 -12.43 12.97
CA PHE A 33 12.68 -11.41 13.90
C PHE A 33 11.54 -10.49 14.35
N ALA A 34 10.75 -9.99 13.41
CA ALA A 34 9.60 -9.15 13.73
C ALA A 34 8.55 -9.88 14.60
N LYS A 35 8.34 -11.19 14.35
CA LYS A 35 7.46 -12.02 15.17
C LYS A 35 7.98 -12.18 16.59
N ALA A 36 9.27 -12.51 16.74
CA ALA A 36 9.90 -12.64 18.07
C ALA A 36 9.86 -11.32 18.85
N ALA A 37 10.12 -10.18 18.18
CA ALA A 37 10.00 -8.86 18.77
C ALA A 37 8.57 -8.58 19.25
N TYR A 38 7.56 -8.85 18.40
CA TYR A 38 6.15 -8.70 18.78
C TYR A 38 5.78 -9.51 20.03
N GLU A 39 6.21 -10.78 20.11
CA GLU A 39 5.94 -11.66 21.25
C GLU A 39 6.57 -11.11 22.54
N ILE A 40 7.82 -10.63 22.47
CA ILE A 40 8.52 -10.04 23.63
C ILE A 40 7.82 -8.75 24.09
N TYR A 41 7.57 -7.81 23.19
CA TYR A 41 6.89 -6.56 23.54
C TYR A 41 5.50 -6.81 24.10
N SER A 42 4.73 -7.72 23.50
CA SER A 42 3.38 -8.04 23.95
C SER A 42 3.38 -8.65 25.35
N LYS A 43 4.38 -9.49 25.67
CA LYS A 43 4.55 -10.11 27.00
C LYS A 43 4.99 -9.09 28.06
N GLN A 44 5.94 -8.20 27.71
CA GLN A 44 6.58 -7.29 28.66
C GLN A 44 5.79 -5.98 28.86
N SER A 45 5.17 -5.46 27.82
CA SER A 45 4.57 -4.11 27.81
C SER A 45 3.12 -4.09 27.33
N GLY A 46 2.57 -5.26 26.99
CA GLY A 46 1.22 -5.41 26.44
C GLY A 46 1.16 -5.31 24.91
N PRO A 47 0.11 -5.90 24.30
CA PRO A 47 -0.03 -5.98 22.84
C PRO A 47 -0.25 -4.62 22.18
N GLU A 48 -0.73 -3.61 22.89
CA GLU A 48 -0.94 -2.24 22.39
C GLU A 48 0.24 -1.31 22.64
N SER A 49 1.34 -1.81 23.24
CA SER A 49 2.56 -1.03 23.41
C SER A 49 3.15 -0.58 22.07
N VAL A 50 3.90 0.55 22.09
CA VAL A 50 4.52 1.10 20.88
C VAL A 50 5.38 0.05 20.18
N GLY A 51 6.19 -0.71 20.91
CA GLY A 51 7.04 -1.76 20.34
C GLY A 51 6.22 -2.89 19.70
N ALA A 52 5.17 -3.38 20.36
CA ALA A 52 4.31 -4.44 19.83
C ALA A 52 3.57 -3.98 18.55
N THR A 53 3.02 -2.78 18.56
CA THR A 53 2.28 -2.23 17.39
C THR A 53 3.21 -1.95 16.21
N LEU A 54 4.43 -1.46 16.43
CA LEU A 54 5.45 -1.31 15.38
C LEU A 54 5.90 -2.66 14.81
N ALA A 55 6.15 -3.66 15.66
CA ALA A 55 6.49 -5.01 15.22
C ALA A 55 5.34 -5.63 14.40
N SER A 56 4.10 -5.43 14.85
CA SER A 56 2.89 -5.83 14.12
C SER A 56 2.82 -5.16 12.75
N PHE A 57 3.05 -3.86 12.66
CA PHE A 57 3.09 -3.13 11.38
C PHE A 57 4.11 -3.75 10.41
N GLN A 58 5.32 -4.07 10.87
CA GLN A 58 6.33 -4.73 10.02
C GLN A 58 5.89 -6.14 9.58
N LEU A 59 5.26 -6.91 10.47
CA LEU A 59 4.70 -8.21 10.11
C LEU A 59 3.64 -8.10 9.02
N GLY A 60 2.74 -7.12 9.12
CA GLY A 60 1.76 -6.80 8.08
C GLY A 60 2.42 -6.54 6.73
N LYS A 61 3.45 -5.68 6.70
CA LYS A 61 4.23 -5.37 5.48
C LYS A 61 4.87 -6.62 4.87
N PHE A 62 5.47 -7.50 5.68
CA PHE A 62 6.07 -8.74 5.17
C PHE A 62 5.02 -9.70 4.62
N LYS A 63 3.82 -9.79 5.21
CA LYS A 63 2.71 -10.55 4.65
C LYS A 63 2.24 -9.98 3.31
N MET A 64 2.14 -8.65 3.20
CA MET A 64 1.81 -7.97 1.94
C MET A 64 2.83 -8.27 0.84
N ALA A 65 4.13 -8.16 1.14
CA ALA A 65 5.22 -8.46 0.20
C ALA A 65 5.20 -9.92 -0.29
N GLN A 66 4.66 -10.85 0.53
CA GLN A 66 4.45 -12.25 0.16
C GLN A 66 3.13 -12.50 -0.59
N GLY A 67 2.34 -11.47 -0.90
CA GLY A 67 1.00 -11.60 -1.48
C GLY A 67 -0.07 -12.17 -0.53
N LYS A 68 0.24 -12.31 0.76
CA LYS A 68 -0.65 -12.87 1.78
C LYS A 68 -1.56 -11.78 2.37
N TYR A 69 -2.33 -11.12 1.52
CA TYR A 69 -3.15 -9.96 1.88
C TYR A 69 -4.12 -10.22 3.04
N LYS A 70 -4.88 -11.32 2.99
CA LYS A 70 -5.81 -11.68 4.08
C LYS A 70 -5.08 -11.84 5.43
N SER A 71 -3.89 -12.44 5.41
CA SER A 71 -3.09 -12.67 6.62
C SER A 71 -2.39 -11.41 7.14
N SER A 72 -2.31 -10.33 6.35
CA SER A 72 -1.73 -9.06 6.78
C SER A 72 -2.72 -8.21 7.58
N ILE A 73 -4.02 -8.38 7.36
CA ILE A 73 -5.08 -7.56 7.95
C ILE A 73 -5.00 -7.48 9.49
N PRO A 74 -4.96 -8.59 10.26
CA PRO A 74 -4.92 -8.51 11.72
C PRO A 74 -3.70 -7.75 12.25
N TYR A 75 -2.57 -7.83 11.56
CA TYR A 75 -1.37 -7.10 11.95
C TYR A 75 -1.51 -5.58 11.74
N PHE A 76 -2.12 -5.16 10.64
CA PHE A 76 -2.38 -3.74 10.41
C PHE A 76 -3.49 -3.21 11.33
N LEU A 77 -4.54 -3.98 11.62
CA LEU A 77 -5.54 -3.60 12.62
C LEU A 77 -4.90 -3.36 14.00
N GLN A 78 -3.95 -4.21 14.39
CA GLN A 78 -3.19 -3.98 15.63
C GLN A 78 -2.34 -2.71 15.56
N ALA A 79 -1.72 -2.44 14.40
CA ALA A 79 -0.88 -1.26 14.20
C ALA A 79 -1.66 0.06 14.20
N THR A 80 -2.98 0.07 13.91
CA THR A 80 -3.79 1.30 14.01
C THR A 80 -3.89 1.87 15.43
N LYS A 81 -3.54 1.08 16.45
CA LYS A 81 -3.48 1.53 17.85
C LYS A 81 -2.31 2.47 18.15
N ASN A 82 -1.35 2.58 17.23
CA ASN A 82 -0.18 3.43 17.37
C ASN A 82 -0.29 4.64 16.44
N SER A 83 -0.44 5.84 17.01
CA SER A 83 -0.61 7.09 16.27
C SER A 83 0.51 7.36 15.24
N ASN A 84 1.76 6.93 15.53
CA ASN A 84 2.90 7.14 14.63
C ASN A 84 2.80 6.38 13.31
N VAL A 85 2.05 5.27 13.28
CA VAL A 85 1.90 4.42 12.09
C VAL A 85 0.46 4.17 11.70
N ALA A 86 -0.51 4.70 12.46
CA ALA A 86 -1.94 4.46 12.24
C ALA A 86 -2.37 4.81 10.82
N ASN A 87 -1.99 5.97 10.32
CA ASN A 87 -2.37 6.42 8.97
C ASN A 87 -1.80 5.49 7.88
N TYR A 88 -0.54 5.08 8.02
CA TYR A 88 0.07 4.08 7.12
C TYR A 88 -0.63 2.72 7.25
N ALA A 89 -0.98 2.29 8.47
CA ALA A 89 -1.69 1.05 8.69
C ALA A 89 -3.07 1.06 8.01
N HIS A 90 -3.81 2.17 8.09
CA HIS A 90 -5.07 2.34 7.36
C HIS A 90 -4.88 2.29 5.84
N ALA A 91 -3.84 2.90 5.29
CA ALA A 91 -3.52 2.80 3.86
C ALA A 91 -3.25 1.34 3.43
N PHE A 92 -2.47 0.58 4.22
CA PHE A 92 -2.22 -0.84 3.96
C PHE A 92 -3.47 -1.71 4.15
N LEU A 93 -4.36 -1.38 5.10
CA LEU A 93 -5.65 -2.05 5.27
C LEU A 93 -6.54 -1.85 4.05
N ALA A 94 -6.65 -0.61 3.56
CA ALA A 94 -7.39 -0.32 2.34
C ALA A 94 -6.89 -1.19 1.17
N GLN A 95 -5.57 -1.29 0.98
CA GLN A 95 -4.98 -2.13 -0.04
C GLN A 95 -5.25 -3.63 0.19
N ALA A 96 -5.12 -4.12 1.42
CA ALA A 96 -5.32 -5.53 1.75
C ALA A 96 -6.79 -5.95 1.57
N TYR A 97 -7.73 -5.10 1.96
CA TYR A 97 -9.16 -5.33 1.77
C TYR A 97 -9.56 -5.28 0.30
N ASP A 98 -9.00 -4.34 -0.48
CA ASP A 98 -9.23 -4.29 -1.92
C ASP A 98 -8.72 -5.55 -2.63
N ARG A 99 -7.51 -6.01 -2.28
CA ARG A 99 -6.91 -7.25 -2.81
C ARG A 99 -7.66 -8.51 -2.40
N THR A 100 -8.46 -8.46 -1.35
CA THR A 100 -9.32 -9.57 -0.88
C THR A 100 -10.79 -9.37 -1.24
N ASN A 101 -11.10 -8.45 -2.16
CA ASN A 101 -12.44 -8.15 -2.68
C ASN A 101 -13.44 -7.69 -1.61
N GLN A 102 -12.97 -7.01 -0.57
CA GLN A 102 -13.78 -6.42 0.51
C GLN A 102 -13.82 -4.90 0.34
N ARG A 103 -14.47 -4.44 -0.74
CA ARG A 103 -14.43 -3.03 -1.19
C ARG A 103 -14.96 -2.04 -0.16
N ASP A 104 -16.03 -2.38 0.57
CA ASP A 104 -16.64 -1.48 1.55
C ASP A 104 -15.64 -1.18 2.67
N LYS A 105 -14.99 -2.23 3.22
CA LYS A 105 -13.94 -2.05 4.23
C LYS A 105 -12.73 -1.30 3.68
N ALA A 106 -12.36 -1.53 2.43
CA ALA A 106 -11.30 -0.76 1.79
C ALA A 106 -11.66 0.73 1.76
N THR A 107 -12.90 1.07 1.40
CA THR A 107 -13.40 2.46 1.37
C THR A 107 -13.41 3.10 2.77
N GLU A 108 -13.85 2.39 3.81
CA GLU A 108 -13.78 2.88 5.20
C GLU A 108 -12.36 3.34 5.57
N HIS A 109 -11.36 2.53 5.28
CA HIS A 109 -9.98 2.86 5.58
C HIS A 109 -9.40 3.98 4.68
N VAL A 110 -9.81 4.06 3.43
CA VAL A 110 -9.46 5.19 2.54
C VAL A 110 -10.00 6.50 3.10
N LEU A 111 -11.25 6.53 3.56
CA LEU A 111 -11.86 7.73 4.15
C LEU A 111 -11.19 8.15 5.46
N ILE A 112 -10.70 7.20 6.27
CA ILE A 112 -9.90 7.53 7.47
C ILE A 112 -8.59 8.21 7.06
N VAL A 113 -7.88 7.67 6.07
CA VAL A 113 -6.64 8.28 5.54
C VAL A 113 -6.93 9.68 5.01
N ALA A 114 -8.02 9.86 4.28
CA ALA A 114 -8.41 11.14 3.70
C ALA A 114 -8.63 12.23 4.76
N LYS A 115 -9.33 11.91 5.84
CA LYS A 115 -9.60 12.84 6.94
C LYS A 115 -8.35 13.28 7.71
N GLN A 116 -7.28 12.48 7.64
CA GLN A 116 -6.01 12.75 8.32
C GLN A 116 -4.94 13.37 7.40
N SER A 117 -5.25 13.50 6.10
CA SER A 117 -4.32 14.01 5.10
C SER A 117 -4.73 15.42 4.69
N ASP A 118 -3.85 16.40 4.91
CA ASP A 118 -3.99 17.75 4.35
C ASP A 118 -3.62 17.71 2.85
N ILE A 119 -4.48 17.10 2.03
CA ILE A 119 -4.30 17.11 0.58
C ILE A 119 -4.76 18.47 0.07
N THR A 120 -3.80 19.38 -0.14
CA THR A 120 -4.05 20.68 -0.74
C THR A 120 -4.30 20.55 -2.25
N GLN A 121 -4.99 21.54 -2.84
CA GLN A 121 -5.37 21.53 -4.26
C GLN A 121 -4.16 21.54 -5.23
N ASP A 122 -2.98 21.97 -4.78
CA ASP A 122 -1.77 22.17 -5.60
C ASP A 122 -0.83 20.94 -5.66
N GLN A 123 -1.17 19.83 -5.03
CA GLN A 123 -0.35 18.61 -5.10
C GLN A 123 -0.80 17.70 -6.24
N ASP A 124 0.17 17.05 -6.91
CA ASP A 124 -0.10 15.97 -7.85
C ASP A 124 -1.03 14.93 -7.22
N TYR A 125 -2.24 14.79 -7.79
CA TYR A 125 -3.26 13.90 -7.26
C TYR A 125 -2.91 12.46 -7.61
N LEU A 126 -2.06 11.84 -6.77
CA LEU A 126 -1.54 10.50 -6.99
C LEU A 126 -2.42 9.42 -6.30
N PRO A 127 -2.52 8.24 -6.89
CA PRO A 127 -3.26 7.15 -6.27
C PRO A 127 -2.56 6.66 -5.00
N LEU A 128 -3.37 6.32 -3.97
CA LEU A 128 -2.92 5.74 -2.70
C LEU A 128 -2.17 4.42 -2.90
N PHE A 129 -2.64 3.61 -3.85
CA PHE A 129 -1.92 2.43 -4.32
C PHE A 129 -2.24 2.12 -5.78
N VAL A 130 -1.28 1.52 -6.44
CA VAL A 130 -1.32 1.16 -7.85
C VAL A 130 -1.13 -0.33 -8.02
N ARG A 131 -1.93 -0.94 -8.87
CA ARG A 131 -1.66 -2.26 -9.42
C ARG A 131 -1.11 -2.08 -10.82
N SER A 132 0.10 -2.57 -11.07
CA SER A 132 0.67 -2.55 -12.41
C SER A 132 -0.24 -3.28 -13.39
N PRO A 133 -0.57 -2.69 -14.54
CA PRO A 133 -1.34 -3.37 -15.57
C PRO A 133 -0.55 -4.52 -16.20
N ASP A 134 -1.28 -5.50 -16.73
CA ASP A 134 -0.67 -6.58 -17.50
C ASP A 134 0.04 -6.00 -18.74
N TYR A 135 1.30 -6.41 -18.97
CA TYR A 135 2.02 -6.00 -20.17
C TYR A 135 1.38 -6.63 -21.41
N PRO A 136 1.10 -5.87 -22.48
CA PRO A 136 0.55 -6.46 -23.70
C PRO A 136 1.50 -7.51 -24.31
N LEU A 137 1.07 -8.76 -24.41
CA LEU A 137 1.92 -9.88 -24.81
C LEU A 137 2.66 -9.67 -26.13
N THR A 138 1.99 -9.02 -27.11
CA THR A 138 2.60 -8.73 -28.42
C THR A 138 3.71 -7.69 -28.33
N ALA A 139 3.58 -6.71 -27.44
CA ALA A 139 4.63 -5.72 -27.18
C ALA A 139 5.77 -6.35 -26.39
N GLN A 140 5.44 -7.15 -25.38
CA GLN A 140 6.42 -7.86 -24.55
C GLN A 140 7.31 -8.79 -25.37
N ARG A 141 6.74 -9.63 -26.26
CA ARG A 141 7.49 -10.54 -27.11
C ARG A 141 8.43 -9.83 -28.10
N LYS A 142 8.12 -8.59 -28.45
CA LYS A 142 8.92 -7.77 -29.38
C LYS A 142 9.84 -6.77 -28.68
N GLY A 143 9.92 -6.80 -27.35
CA GLY A 143 10.73 -5.87 -26.58
C GLY A 143 10.29 -4.39 -26.73
N ILE A 144 9.02 -4.15 -27.08
CA ILE A 144 8.51 -2.78 -27.34
C ILE A 144 8.04 -2.18 -26.03
N GLU A 145 8.76 -1.18 -25.54
CA GLU A 145 8.39 -0.36 -24.40
C GLU A 145 7.48 0.83 -24.81
N GLY A 146 6.78 1.41 -23.83
CA GLY A 146 5.91 2.52 -24.11
C GLY A 146 5.14 3.01 -22.89
N TYR A 147 4.10 3.82 -23.16
CA TYR A 147 3.21 4.33 -22.13
C TYR A 147 1.79 4.59 -22.67
N ALA A 148 0.86 4.74 -21.75
CA ALA A 148 -0.44 5.30 -22.02
C ALA A 148 -0.83 6.28 -20.92
N VAL A 149 -1.48 7.38 -21.31
CA VAL A 149 -2.09 8.36 -20.39
C VAL A 149 -3.58 8.14 -20.38
N VAL A 150 -4.13 8.01 -19.19
CA VAL A 150 -5.57 7.84 -18.95
C VAL A 150 -6.07 9.06 -18.22
N GLU A 151 -7.14 9.67 -18.72
CA GLU A 151 -7.94 10.64 -18.00
C GLU A 151 -9.08 9.91 -17.30
N LEU A 152 -9.39 10.31 -16.07
CA LEU A 152 -10.41 9.67 -15.26
C LEU A 152 -11.06 10.65 -14.26
N THR A 153 -12.18 10.26 -13.70
CA THR A 153 -12.79 10.94 -12.56
C THR A 153 -12.53 10.11 -11.30
N VAL A 154 -12.16 10.75 -10.21
CA VAL A 154 -12.08 10.11 -8.88
C VAL A 154 -13.39 10.35 -8.15
N SER A 155 -14.04 9.28 -7.70
CA SER A 155 -15.29 9.35 -6.95
C SER A 155 -15.09 9.84 -5.50
N LYS A 156 -16.18 10.12 -4.80
CA LYS A 156 -16.23 10.45 -3.37
C LYS A 156 -15.62 9.36 -2.46
N GLU A 157 -15.60 8.10 -2.94
CA GLU A 157 -15.00 6.94 -2.26
C GLU A 157 -13.55 6.67 -2.70
N GLY A 158 -12.99 7.51 -3.57
CA GLY A 158 -11.64 7.32 -4.11
C GLY A 158 -11.53 6.24 -5.19
N LEU A 159 -12.66 5.87 -5.82
CA LEU A 159 -12.72 4.94 -6.96
C LEU A 159 -12.52 5.68 -8.28
N VAL A 160 -12.05 4.95 -9.29
CA VAL A 160 -11.95 5.46 -10.65
C VAL A 160 -13.27 5.30 -11.39
N LEU A 161 -13.75 6.39 -11.95
CA LEU A 161 -14.93 6.47 -12.83
C LEU A 161 -14.51 6.94 -14.23
N ASN A 162 -15.20 6.45 -15.25
CA ASN A 162 -15.12 6.91 -16.64
C ASN A 162 -13.69 7.04 -17.21
N PRO A 163 -12.79 6.03 -17.06
CA PRO A 163 -11.44 6.13 -17.57
C PRO A 163 -11.42 6.13 -19.10
N ILE A 164 -10.70 7.09 -19.71
CA ILE A 164 -10.50 7.19 -21.16
C ILE A 164 -9.00 7.31 -21.47
N VAL A 165 -8.56 6.73 -22.58
CA VAL A 165 -7.18 6.88 -23.06
C VAL A 165 -7.09 8.16 -23.87
N ILE A 166 -6.24 9.10 -23.42
CA ILE A 166 -5.97 10.35 -24.16
C ILE A 166 -4.67 10.29 -24.96
N GLU A 167 -3.72 9.45 -24.56
CA GLU A 167 -2.46 9.25 -25.26
C GLU A 167 -1.97 7.81 -25.17
N GLU A 168 -1.42 7.25 -26.28
CA GLU A 168 -0.71 5.97 -26.31
C GLU A 168 0.54 6.10 -27.20
N LYS A 169 1.70 5.72 -26.70
CA LYS A 169 2.95 5.65 -27.46
C LYS A 169 3.73 4.36 -27.14
N PRO A 170 4.20 3.65 -28.19
CA PRO A 170 3.81 3.82 -29.60
C PRO A 170 2.37 3.36 -29.85
N LYS A 171 1.68 4.02 -30.79
CA LYS A 171 0.29 3.71 -31.13
C LYS A 171 0.12 2.26 -31.60
N GLY A 172 -1.06 1.69 -31.31
CA GLY A 172 -1.44 0.35 -31.78
C GLY A 172 -0.73 -0.82 -31.07
N LYS A 173 -0.05 -0.58 -29.95
CA LYS A 173 0.62 -1.63 -29.17
C LYS A 173 -0.21 -2.16 -27.99
N LYS A 174 -1.47 -1.71 -27.89
CA LYS A 174 -2.46 -2.10 -26.88
C LYS A 174 -2.10 -1.63 -25.44
N PHE A 175 -1.18 -0.68 -25.30
CA PHE A 175 -0.86 -0.08 -24.02
C PHE A 175 -2.07 0.66 -23.44
N GLY A 176 -2.83 1.39 -24.28
CA GLY A 176 -4.07 2.04 -23.85
C GLY A 176 -5.09 1.06 -23.29
N LYS A 177 -5.31 -0.09 -23.95
CA LYS A 177 -6.22 -1.13 -23.44
C LYS A 177 -5.76 -1.69 -22.10
N ALA A 178 -4.45 -1.94 -21.94
CA ALA A 178 -3.88 -2.42 -20.69
C ALA A 178 -3.98 -1.35 -19.59
N ALA A 179 -3.76 -0.08 -19.92
CA ALA A 179 -3.87 1.05 -19.01
C ALA A 179 -5.32 1.23 -18.51
N LEU A 180 -6.34 1.13 -19.37
CA LEU A 180 -7.74 1.18 -18.93
C LEU A 180 -8.09 0.09 -17.92
N LYS A 181 -7.62 -1.14 -18.17
CA LYS A 181 -7.77 -2.24 -17.21
C LYS A 181 -7.04 -1.97 -15.89
N GLY A 182 -5.84 -1.35 -15.98
CA GLY A 182 -5.07 -0.94 -14.80
C GLY A 182 -5.75 0.19 -14.03
N ALA A 183 -6.31 1.18 -14.74
CA ALA A 183 -6.97 2.34 -14.17
C ALA A 183 -8.13 1.97 -13.24
N SER A 184 -8.96 0.98 -13.60
CA SER A 184 -10.07 0.50 -12.77
C SER A 184 -9.62 -0.12 -11.44
N SER A 185 -8.32 -0.39 -11.25
CA SER A 185 -7.73 -0.90 -10.01
C SER A 185 -6.97 0.15 -9.20
N LEU A 186 -6.89 1.38 -9.69
CA LEU A 186 -6.33 2.49 -8.91
C LEU A 186 -7.25 2.86 -7.75
N ARG A 187 -6.65 3.33 -6.68
CA ARG A 187 -7.36 3.82 -5.51
C ARG A 187 -6.76 5.16 -5.11
N TYR A 188 -7.59 6.16 -5.01
CA TYR A 188 -7.21 7.51 -4.62
C TYR A 188 -7.66 7.82 -3.20
N VAL A 189 -7.03 8.81 -2.59
CA VAL A 189 -7.57 9.46 -1.40
C VAL A 189 -8.61 10.46 -1.86
N PRO A 190 -9.89 10.39 -1.41
CA PRO A 190 -10.91 11.36 -1.79
C PRO A 190 -10.51 12.78 -1.43
N ARG A 191 -10.87 13.74 -2.29
CA ARG A 191 -10.78 15.16 -1.96
C ARG A 191 -11.98 15.56 -1.12
N PHE A 192 -11.73 16.44 -0.14
CA PHE A 192 -12.78 17.04 0.67
C PHE A 192 -12.88 18.52 0.37
N GLU A 193 -14.10 19.01 0.21
CA GLU A 193 -14.44 20.43 0.12
C GLU A 193 -15.53 20.70 1.17
N ASP A 194 -15.35 21.70 2.00
CA ASP A 194 -16.27 22.05 3.12
C ASP A 194 -16.62 20.86 4.04
N GLY A 195 -15.67 19.92 4.22
CA GLY A 195 -15.83 18.73 5.07
C GLY A 195 -16.54 17.54 4.42
N GLU A 196 -17.00 17.68 3.17
CA GLU A 196 -17.67 16.63 2.42
C GLU A 196 -16.77 16.09 1.29
N PRO A 197 -16.77 14.77 1.01
CA PRO A 197 -16.02 14.22 -0.10
C PRO A 197 -16.65 14.63 -1.44
N VAL A 198 -15.80 15.06 -2.39
CA VAL A 198 -16.22 15.48 -3.72
C VAL A 198 -15.64 14.62 -4.82
N GLU A 199 -16.31 14.60 -5.99
CA GLU A 199 -15.75 14.00 -7.19
C GLU A 199 -14.71 14.92 -7.82
N VAL A 200 -13.60 14.34 -8.33
CA VAL A 200 -12.54 15.08 -8.99
C VAL A 200 -12.41 14.60 -10.42
N PRO A 201 -12.98 15.34 -11.40
CA PRO A 201 -12.84 15.03 -12.82
C PRO A 201 -11.48 15.45 -13.36
N GLY A 202 -11.11 14.95 -14.55
CA GLY A 202 -9.94 15.37 -15.31
C GLY A 202 -8.60 14.93 -14.70
N VAL A 203 -8.59 13.94 -13.81
CA VAL A 203 -7.36 13.41 -13.22
C VAL A 203 -6.60 12.60 -14.27
N LEU A 204 -5.34 12.94 -14.49
CA LEU A 204 -4.46 12.26 -15.43
C LEU A 204 -3.55 11.26 -14.72
N TYR A 205 -3.47 10.04 -15.26
CA TYR A 205 -2.53 9.05 -14.79
C TYR A 205 -1.77 8.40 -15.94
N LYS A 206 -0.42 8.39 -15.85
CA LYS A 206 0.47 7.81 -16.86
C LYS A 206 0.93 6.43 -16.45
N PHE A 207 0.56 5.41 -17.20
CA PHE A 207 1.08 4.05 -17.09
C PHE A 207 2.32 3.89 -17.96
N ASN A 208 3.45 3.55 -17.36
CA ASN A 208 4.68 3.24 -18.06
C ASN A 208 4.86 1.72 -18.17
N PHE A 209 5.19 1.25 -19.37
CA PHE A 209 5.48 -0.16 -19.68
C PHE A 209 6.96 -0.28 -20.03
N LYS A 210 7.76 -0.71 -19.06
CA LYS A 210 9.20 -0.93 -19.21
C LYS A 210 9.52 -2.40 -19.02
N MET A 211 10.54 -2.89 -19.74
CA MET A 211 11.04 -4.25 -19.56
C MET A 211 11.90 -4.31 -18.28
N ALA A 212 11.76 -5.39 -17.53
CA ALA A 212 12.72 -5.66 -16.45
C ALA A 212 14.11 -5.92 -17.09
N ARG A 213 15.08 -5.14 -16.66
CA ARG A 213 16.50 -5.36 -17.01
C ARG A 213 17.09 -6.43 -16.12
#